data_241685fc3a7ae5b7f0fc33eebd5d2519
#
_entry.id   241685fc3a7ae5b7f0fc33eebd5d2519
#
_cell.length_a   1.000
_cell.length_b   1.000
_cell.length_c   1.000
_cell.angle_alpha   90.00
_cell.angle_beta   90.00
_cell.angle_gamma   90.00
#
_symmetry.space_group_name_H-M   'P 1'
#
loop_
_entity.id
_entity.type
_entity.pdbx_description
1 polymer ?
#
loop_
_entity_poly.entity_id
_entity_poly.type
_entity_poly.pdbx_seq_one_letter_code
_entity_poly.pdbx_strand_id
1 'polypeptide(L)'
;MGTFRAFALKSAALAVLVVGSTVAGIAPATAEEGDGAIASTSEFVPLMHGMPNVGSELTIGRFFTRSCPVTEEAPHGFTMEWLSNGVPLPAERQGEFLKLIPEDRGNRISFTAQSSCREGKVYHSAETPPIAASNRAMGWTGRGNFELLGRTYDGDLVLYPRTYESTWRFWDMSFEGRYYSSSWDEPRVVGTGWDIFDVVFSPGDFDGDGYNDVLARDRFGKLHLYPGDGDGGWLAPSQVGAGWNMFDSIVGPGDFNGDGNNDVLARDRYGKLHLYPGDGQGGWLEPSQVGAGWQIFNKIIASGDTNGDGAVDIFARDNSGVLHQYPADGQGGWRSPAVVGSGWGAMSEISGAGVFSRNWVTYNPASAGRGPRNDVIAIDQEGDLRLYTGAYPYETGLYEVGEIGNGWDIFKDLI
;
A
#
# COMPACT_ATOMS: atom_id res chain seq x y z
N MET A 1 35.74 -11.16 -8.49
CA MET A 1 35.60 -9.76 -8.92
C MET A 1 34.85 -9.77 -10.25
N GLY A 2 33.55 -9.90 -10.20
CA GLY A 2 32.66 -9.81 -11.35
C GLY A 2 32.23 -8.36 -11.49
N THR A 3 32.56 -7.77 -12.63
CA THR A 3 32.11 -6.43 -12.97
C THR A 3 30.59 -6.47 -13.18
N PHE A 4 29.86 -5.83 -12.29
CA PHE A 4 28.46 -5.53 -12.52
C PHE A 4 28.37 -4.72 -13.81
N ARG A 5 27.70 -5.27 -14.82
CA ARG A 5 27.28 -4.46 -15.96
C ARG A 5 26.15 -3.57 -15.44
N ALA A 6 26.37 -2.27 -15.46
CA ALA A 6 25.30 -1.31 -15.27
C ALA A 6 24.24 -1.57 -16.34
N PHE A 7 23.12 -2.13 -15.93
CA PHE A 7 21.95 -2.28 -16.79
C PHE A 7 21.37 -0.87 -16.97
N ALA A 8 21.26 -0.48 -18.20
CA ALA A 8 20.63 0.79 -18.55
C ALA A 8 19.12 0.66 -18.26
N LEU A 9 18.72 1.14 -17.09
CA LEU A 9 17.33 1.35 -16.76
C LEU A 9 16.77 2.37 -17.76
N LYS A 10 15.89 1.94 -18.63
CA LYS A 10 15.10 2.87 -19.43
C LYS A 10 14.19 3.60 -18.45
N SER A 11 14.44 4.88 -18.26
CA SER A 11 13.51 5.77 -17.54
C SER A 11 12.22 5.84 -18.35
N ALA A 12 11.28 4.95 -18.09
CA ALA A 12 9.94 5.07 -18.62
C ALA A 12 9.21 6.06 -17.73
N ALA A 13 9.17 7.31 -18.16
CA ALA A 13 8.25 8.29 -17.61
C ALA A 13 6.83 7.85 -17.98
N LEU A 14 6.16 7.16 -17.08
CA LEU A 14 4.78 6.75 -17.26
C LEU A 14 3.87 7.95 -17.00
N ALA A 15 3.53 8.68 -18.05
CA ALA A 15 2.49 9.68 -18.00
C ALA A 15 1.14 8.96 -18.14
N VAL A 16 0.44 8.74 -17.05
CA VAL A 16 -0.93 8.25 -17.10
C VAL A 16 -1.82 9.38 -17.58
N LEU A 17 -2.21 9.31 -18.84
CA LEU A 17 -3.18 10.21 -19.46
C LEU A 17 -4.59 9.70 -19.06
N VAL A 18 -5.26 10.35 -18.13
CA VAL A 18 -6.68 10.13 -17.91
C VAL A 18 -7.45 10.75 -19.05
N VAL A 19 -7.84 9.93 -20.02
CA VAL A 19 -8.76 10.35 -21.09
C VAL A 19 -10.16 10.41 -20.51
N GLY A 20 -10.66 11.62 -20.30
CA GLY A 20 -12.05 11.87 -19.97
C GLY A 20 -12.94 11.44 -21.14
N SER A 21 -13.75 10.40 -20.98
CA SER A 21 -14.79 10.01 -21.91
C SER A 21 -15.89 11.07 -21.92
N THR A 22 -16.04 11.78 -23.02
CA THR A 22 -17.19 12.64 -23.30
C THR A 22 -18.41 11.77 -23.57
N VAL A 23 -19.37 11.81 -22.68
CA VAL A 23 -20.70 11.25 -22.91
C VAL A 23 -21.44 12.16 -23.87
N ALA A 24 -21.83 11.61 -25.03
CA ALA A 24 -22.63 12.28 -26.04
C ALA A 24 -24.01 12.68 -25.51
N GLY A 25 -24.46 13.85 -25.91
CA GLY A 25 -25.60 14.56 -25.41
C GLY A 25 -26.95 13.82 -25.54
N ILE A 26 -27.72 13.98 -24.48
CA ILE A 26 -29.17 13.81 -24.49
C ILE A 26 -29.76 15.24 -24.54
N ALA A 27 -30.64 15.49 -25.49
CA ALA A 27 -31.30 16.77 -25.68
C ALA A 27 -32.13 17.17 -24.45
N PRO A 28 -32.25 18.47 -24.15
CA PRO A 28 -32.97 18.91 -22.96
C PRO A 28 -34.49 18.80 -23.16
N ALA A 29 -35.13 18.13 -22.22
CA ALA A 29 -36.57 18.28 -22.02
C ALA A 29 -36.79 19.63 -21.31
N THR A 30 -37.66 20.44 -21.89
CA THR A 30 -38.16 21.69 -21.29
C THR A 30 -38.94 21.36 -20.02
N ALA A 31 -38.41 21.73 -18.86
CA ALA A 31 -39.17 21.73 -17.63
C ALA A 31 -39.53 23.16 -17.25
N GLU A 32 -40.83 23.33 -16.92
CA GLU A 32 -41.43 24.55 -16.43
C GLU A 32 -40.72 25.08 -15.17
N GLU A 33 -40.61 26.40 -15.08
CA GLU A 33 -40.18 27.14 -13.92
C GLU A 33 -41.08 26.84 -12.73
N GLY A 34 -40.61 25.98 -11.82
CA GLY A 34 -41.15 25.84 -10.48
C GLY A 34 -40.11 26.41 -9.50
N ASP A 35 -40.41 27.57 -8.95
CA ASP A 35 -39.66 28.28 -7.92
C ASP A 35 -39.68 27.43 -6.62
N GLY A 36 -38.72 26.54 -6.49
CA GLY A 36 -38.50 25.70 -5.33
C GLY A 36 -37.01 25.67 -5.02
N ALA A 37 -36.53 26.63 -4.19
CA ALA A 37 -35.18 26.63 -3.66
C ALA A 37 -34.91 25.33 -2.92
N ILE A 38 -34.31 24.34 -3.61
CA ILE A 38 -33.68 23.19 -2.95
C ILE A 38 -32.38 23.73 -2.37
N ALA A 39 -32.45 24.15 -1.11
CA ALA A 39 -31.26 24.36 -0.31
C ALA A 39 -30.62 23.00 -0.03
N SER A 40 -29.80 22.49 -0.95
CA SER A 40 -28.87 21.41 -0.63
C SER A 40 -27.75 22.01 0.21
N THR A 41 -27.95 22.10 1.51
CA THR A 41 -26.89 22.35 2.48
C THR A 41 -26.09 21.04 2.64
N SER A 42 -25.45 20.56 1.59
CA SER A 42 -24.36 19.61 1.80
C SER A 42 -23.24 20.39 2.47
N GLU A 43 -23.08 20.15 3.75
CA GLU A 43 -21.97 20.72 4.51
C GLU A 43 -20.67 20.29 3.83
N PHE A 44 -19.83 21.27 3.49
CA PHE A 44 -18.56 21.00 2.83
C PHE A 44 -17.63 20.29 3.83
N VAL A 45 -17.23 19.08 3.52
CA VAL A 45 -16.28 18.28 4.30
C VAL A 45 -14.92 18.35 3.62
N PRO A 46 -13.89 18.86 4.31
CA PRO A 46 -12.54 18.89 3.78
C PRO A 46 -11.97 17.48 3.54
N LEU A 47 -11.22 17.32 2.47
CA LEU A 47 -10.64 16.04 2.08
C LEU A 47 -9.24 15.89 2.64
N MET A 48 -8.92 14.67 3.06
CA MET A 48 -7.60 14.24 3.49
C MET A 48 -7.10 13.15 2.54
N HIS A 49 -5.81 13.17 2.22
CA HIS A 49 -5.16 12.19 1.37
C HIS A 49 -4.00 11.52 2.11
N GLY A 50 -3.71 10.29 1.77
CA GLY A 50 -2.63 9.50 2.35
C GLY A 50 -3.09 8.12 2.77
N MET A 51 -2.22 7.30 3.32
CA MET A 51 -2.53 5.97 3.84
C MET A 51 -2.53 6.01 5.37
N PRO A 52 -3.45 5.29 6.05
CA PRO A 52 -3.52 5.28 7.50
C PRO A 52 -2.52 4.29 8.11
N ASN A 53 -1.27 4.37 7.71
CA ASN A 53 -0.20 3.49 8.17
C ASN A 53 0.98 4.31 8.69
N VAL A 54 1.62 3.84 9.74
CA VAL A 54 2.91 4.37 10.19
C VAL A 54 3.89 4.44 9.02
N GLY A 55 4.67 5.50 8.94
CA GLY A 55 5.57 5.75 7.81
C GLY A 55 4.94 6.52 6.65
N SER A 56 3.61 6.54 6.51
CA SER A 56 2.91 7.33 5.49
C SER A 56 2.89 8.82 5.83
N GLU A 57 2.57 9.63 4.82
CA GLU A 57 2.32 11.05 4.95
C GLU A 57 0.87 11.35 4.60
N LEU A 58 0.15 11.96 5.52
CA LEU A 58 -1.17 12.52 5.27
C LEU A 58 -1.02 13.96 4.78
N THR A 59 -1.84 14.34 3.81
CA THR A 59 -1.89 15.70 3.27
C THR A 59 -3.31 16.20 3.17
N ILE A 60 -3.46 17.49 3.30
CA ILE A 60 -4.73 18.18 3.24
C ILE A 60 -5.06 18.44 1.77
N GLY A 61 -6.22 17.99 1.32
CA GLY A 61 -6.74 18.31 -0.01
C GLY A 61 -7.02 19.80 -0.13
N ARG A 62 -6.77 20.39 -1.31
CA ARG A 62 -7.01 21.83 -1.51
C ARG A 62 -8.48 22.16 -1.40
N PHE A 63 -8.74 23.22 -0.63
CA PHE A 63 -10.04 23.84 -0.52
C PHE A 63 -10.20 24.89 -1.62
N PHE A 64 -11.18 24.71 -2.51
CA PHE A 64 -11.53 25.78 -3.44
C PHE A 64 -12.61 26.68 -2.83
N THR A 65 -12.17 27.77 -2.21
CA THR A 65 -13.05 28.92 -2.06
C THR A 65 -12.47 30.05 -2.90
N ARG A 66 -13.08 30.32 -4.04
CA ARG A 66 -12.70 31.39 -4.97
C ARG A 66 -12.65 32.82 -4.36
N SER A 67 -12.78 32.95 -3.05
CA SER A 67 -13.05 34.24 -2.42
C SER A 67 -12.31 34.53 -1.13
N CYS A 68 -11.45 33.63 -0.62
CA CYS A 68 -10.68 33.92 0.59
C CYS A 68 -9.28 34.44 0.23
N PRO A 69 -8.86 35.58 0.84
CA PRO A 69 -7.49 36.08 0.66
C PRO A 69 -6.48 35.04 1.16
N VAL A 70 -5.46 34.81 0.36
CA VAL A 70 -4.29 34.04 0.77
C VAL A 70 -3.39 34.97 1.58
N THR A 71 -2.99 34.54 2.79
CA THR A 71 -2.03 35.24 3.65
C THR A 71 -0.87 34.32 3.98
N GLU A 72 0.21 34.83 4.54
CA GLU A 72 1.36 34.02 4.98
C GLU A 72 0.96 33.01 6.07
N GLU A 73 0.01 33.39 6.95
CA GLU A 73 -0.53 32.54 8.02
C GLU A 73 -1.63 31.57 7.53
N ALA A 74 -2.25 31.87 6.39
CA ALA A 74 -3.29 31.09 5.77
C ALA A 74 -3.04 30.94 4.26
N PRO A 75 -2.01 30.18 3.84
CA PRO A 75 -1.55 30.11 2.45
C PRO A 75 -2.58 29.52 1.48
N HIS A 76 -3.65 28.90 2.02
CA HIS A 76 -4.77 28.38 1.24
C HIS A 76 -6.10 29.08 1.57
N GLY A 77 -6.06 30.22 2.28
CA GLY A 77 -7.25 30.91 2.79
C GLY A 77 -7.87 30.23 4.01
N PHE A 78 -7.14 29.31 4.66
CA PHE A 78 -7.54 28.60 5.89
C PHE A 78 -6.33 28.41 6.80
N THR A 79 -6.56 28.50 8.12
CA THR A 79 -5.67 27.95 9.13
C THR A 79 -6.09 26.52 9.43
N MET A 80 -5.13 25.60 9.55
CA MET A 80 -5.40 24.18 9.69
C MET A 80 -4.74 23.63 10.93
N GLU A 81 -5.39 22.63 11.56
CA GLU A 81 -4.89 22.00 12.77
C GLU A 81 -5.16 20.50 12.71
N TRP A 82 -4.10 19.70 12.80
CA TRP A 82 -4.17 18.25 12.88
C TRP A 82 -4.54 17.77 14.27
N LEU A 83 -5.39 16.75 14.34
CA LEU A 83 -5.93 16.19 15.56
C LEU A 83 -5.67 14.67 15.60
N SER A 84 -5.32 14.16 16.78
CA SER A 84 -5.28 12.74 17.09
C SER A 84 -6.37 12.42 18.10
N ASN A 85 -7.31 11.53 17.76
CA ASN A 85 -8.49 11.22 18.57
C ASN A 85 -9.26 12.48 19.03
N GLY A 86 -9.36 13.48 18.15
CA GLY A 86 -10.03 14.74 18.44
C GLY A 86 -9.23 15.75 19.28
N VAL A 87 -7.98 15.44 19.66
CA VAL A 87 -7.08 16.31 20.43
C VAL A 87 -6.02 16.90 19.50
N PRO A 88 -5.77 18.22 19.52
CA PRO A 88 -4.73 18.84 18.72
C PRO A 88 -3.35 18.19 18.90
N LEU A 89 -2.67 17.92 17.80
CA LEU A 89 -1.28 17.48 17.81
C LEU A 89 -0.36 18.64 18.23
N PRO A 90 0.84 18.34 18.77
CA PRO A 90 1.83 19.35 19.10
C PRO A 90 2.21 20.24 17.91
N ALA A 91 2.68 21.49 18.20
CA ALA A 91 2.95 22.48 17.16
C ALA A 91 3.96 22.03 16.10
N GLU A 92 4.94 21.24 16.50
CA GLU A 92 5.96 20.65 15.60
C GLU A 92 5.41 19.61 14.63
N ARG A 93 4.18 19.13 14.87
CA ARG A 93 3.45 18.18 14.03
C ARG A 93 2.30 18.82 13.26
N GLN A 94 2.23 20.15 13.29
CA GLN A 94 1.26 20.90 12.49
C GLN A 94 1.87 21.31 11.16
N GLY A 95 1.06 21.44 10.10
CA GLY A 95 1.50 21.85 8.76
C GLY A 95 0.60 21.31 7.66
N GLU A 96 1.02 21.48 6.40
CA GLU A 96 0.32 20.95 5.23
C GLU A 96 0.39 19.42 5.16
N PHE A 97 1.47 18.86 5.69
CA PHE A 97 1.77 17.44 5.69
C PHE A 97 1.93 16.95 7.13
N LEU A 98 1.39 15.75 7.39
CA LEU A 98 1.57 15.04 8.64
C LEU A 98 2.22 13.69 8.38
N LYS A 99 3.49 13.53 8.79
CA LYS A 99 4.15 12.21 8.81
C LYS A 99 3.58 11.39 9.97
N LEU A 100 3.09 10.19 9.67
CA LEU A 100 2.63 9.23 10.67
C LEU A 100 3.84 8.51 11.29
N ILE A 101 3.87 8.47 12.61
CA ILE A 101 4.95 7.89 13.42
C ILE A 101 4.41 6.73 14.27
N PRO A 102 5.27 5.88 14.88
CA PRO A 102 4.80 4.74 15.67
C PRO A 102 3.81 5.08 16.78
N GLU A 103 3.93 6.26 17.40
CA GLU A 103 3.04 6.74 18.45
C GLU A 103 1.61 7.05 17.98
N ASP A 104 1.41 7.17 16.66
CA ASP A 104 0.07 7.36 16.08
C ASP A 104 -0.71 6.06 15.95
N ARG A 105 -0.05 4.92 16.07
CA ARG A 105 -0.67 3.61 15.89
C ARG A 105 -1.88 3.42 16.80
N GLY A 106 -2.97 2.94 16.24
CA GLY A 106 -4.26 2.79 16.93
C GLY A 106 -5.06 4.08 17.07
N ASN A 107 -4.47 5.24 16.82
CA ASN A 107 -5.17 6.54 16.89
C ASN A 107 -5.90 6.81 15.57
N ARG A 108 -6.91 7.71 15.65
CA ARG A 108 -7.61 8.24 14.48
C ARG A 108 -7.15 9.67 14.26
N ILE A 109 -6.77 9.97 13.04
CA ILE A 109 -6.29 11.30 12.64
C ILE A 109 -7.40 12.03 11.89
N SER A 110 -7.56 13.28 12.20
CA SER A 110 -8.43 14.24 11.50
C SER A 110 -7.79 15.61 11.48
N PHE A 111 -8.41 16.55 10.81
CA PHE A 111 -8.01 17.94 10.91
C PHE A 111 -9.20 18.90 10.92
N THR A 112 -8.99 20.09 11.47
CA THR A 112 -9.89 21.21 11.35
C THR A 112 -9.32 22.24 10.38
N ALA A 113 -10.20 22.98 9.69
CA ALA A 113 -9.84 24.07 8.83
C ALA A 113 -10.71 25.28 9.13
N GLN A 114 -10.12 26.38 9.61
CA GLN A 114 -10.81 27.63 9.89
C GLN A 114 -10.62 28.60 8.73
N SER A 115 -11.73 29.08 8.16
CA SER A 115 -11.69 30.02 7.04
C SER A 115 -11.19 31.38 7.47
N SER A 116 -10.25 31.95 6.72
CA SER A 116 -9.73 33.32 6.95
C SER A 116 -10.71 34.40 6.57
N CYS A 117 -11.72 34.13 5.77
CA CYS A 117 -12.69 35.12 5.26
C CYS A 117 -14.15 34.86 5.64
N ARG A 118 -14.45 33.77 6.34
CA ARG A 118 -15.77 33.50 6.92
C ARG A 118 -15.62 33.38 8.43
N GLU A 119 -15.82 34.49 9.11
CA GLU A 119 -15.65 34.58 10.56
C GLU A 119 -16.29 33.40 11.30
N GLY A 120 -15.46 32.71 12.09
CA GLY A 120 -15.87 31.66 13.00
C GLY A 120 -16.28 30.30 12.37
N LYS A 121 -16.26 30.15 11.04
CA LYS A 121 -16.60 28.87 10.43
C LYS A 121 -15.41 27.94 10.45
N VAL A 122 -15.53 26.85 11.21
CA VAL A 122 -14.59 25.74 11.27
C VAL A 122 -15.18 24.56 10.50
N TYR A 123 -14.38 23.95 9.66
CA TYR A 123 -14.70 22.74 8.93
C TYR A 123 -13.92 21.59 9.53
N HIS A 124 -14.50 20.40 9.55
CA HIS A 124 -13.89 19.18 10.06
C HIS A 124 -13.70 18.16 8.94
N SER A 125 -12.54 17.57 8.85
CA SER A 125 -12.34 16.40 7.98
C SER A 125 -13.04 15.17 8.55
N ALA A 126 -13.21 14.12 7.72
CA ALA A 126 -13.44 12.80 8.26
C ALA A 126 -12.22 12.33 9.07
N GLU A 127 -12.44 11.45 10.04
CA GLU A 127 -11.37 10.73 10.70
C GLU A 127 -10.84 9.60 9.82
N THR A 128 -9.54 9.29 9.94
CA THR A 128 -8.98 8.05 9.39
C THR A 128 -9.56 6.83 10.12
N PRO A 129 -9.47 5.62 9.56
CA PRO A 129 -9.43 4.41 10.37
C PRO A 129 -8.33 4.52 11.45
N PRO A 130 -8.29 3.65 12.46
CA PRO A 130 -7.12 3.54 13.34
C PRO A 130 -5.85 3.38 12.50
N ILE A 131 -4.80 4.14 12.85
CA ILE A 131 -3.52 4.04 12.15
C ILE A 131 -2.94 2.65 12.39
N ALA A 132 -2.68 1.92 11.32
CA ALA A 132 -2.07 0.59 11.35
C ALA A 132 -0.52 0.68 11.35
N ALA A 133 0.14 -0.42 11.68
CA ALA A 133 1.59 -0.55 11.56
C ALA A 133 2.06 -0.27 10.12
N SER A 134 3.35 0.03 9.94
CA SER A 134 3.97 0.09 8.62
C SER A 134 3.85 -1.26 7.91
N ASN A 135 3.61 -1.26 6.62
CA ASN A 135 3.54 -2.46 5.80
C ASN A 135 4.41 -2.29 4.54
N ARG A 136 4.50 -3.34 3.72
CA ARG A 136 5.32 -3.32 2.50
C ARG A 136 5.10 -2.10 1.59
N ALA A 137 3.91 -1.50 1.60
CA ALA A 137 3.61 -0.31 0.80
C ALA A 137 4.41 0.94 1.24
N MET A 138 4.97 0.92 2.45
CA MET A 138 5.76 2.03 3.01
C MET A 138 7.25 1.96 2.65
N GLY A 139 7.70 0.89 2.00
CA GLY A 139 9.08 0.70 1.58
C GLY A 139 10.06 0.46 2.73
N TRP A 140 11.35 0.62 2.45
CA TRP A 140 12.45 0.20 3.31
C TRP A 140 13.31 1.38 3.81
N THR A 141 13.19 2.55 3.17
CA THR A 141 14.04 3.71 3.48
C THR A 141 13.34 4.79 4.30
N GLY A 142 12.22 4.45 4.96
CA GLY A 142 11.46 5.41 5.76
C GLY A 142 10.81 6.56 4.97
N ARG A 143 10.87 6.52 3.62
CA ARG A 143 10.28 7.55 2.76
C ARG A 143 8.75 7.44 2.64
N GLY A 144 8.16 6.33 3.12
CA GLY A 144 6.73 6.08 3.05
C GLY A 144 6.21 5.81 1.64
N ASN A 145 7.06 5.24 0.78
CA ASN A 145 6.77 4.88 -0.60
C ASN A 145 7.15 3.44 -0.85
N PHE A 146 6.41 2.75 -1.72
CA PHE A 146 6.79 1.41 -2.13
C PHE A 146 8.17 1.42 -2.79
N GLU A 147 9.04 0.54 -2.32
CA GLU A 147 10.36 0.24 -2.86
C GLU A 147 10.46 -1.27 -3.03
N LEU A 148 11.20 -1.71 -4.03
CA LEU A 148 11.29 -3.14 -4.31
C LEU A 148 12.56 -3.71 -3.71
N LEU A 149 12.41 -4.78 -2.95
CA LEU A 149 13.50 -5.59 -2.43
C LEU A 149 13.45 -6.96 -3.12
N GLY A 150 14.53 -7.35 -3.78
CA GLY A 150 14.63 -8.65 -4.44
C GLY A 150 15.81 -9.45 -3.88
N ARG A 151 15.63 -10.77 -3.74
CA ARG A 151 16.71 -11.70 -3.44
C ARG A 151 17.16 -12.38 -4.72
N THR A 152 18.45 -12.26 -5.04
CA THR A 152 19.05 -12.96 -6.20
C THR A 152 19.26 -14.45 -5.91
N TYR A 153 19.50 -15.24 -6.97
CA TYR A 153 19.88 -16.66 -6.81
C TYR A 153 21.20 -16.84 -6.08
N ASP A 154 22.10 -15.85 -6.14
CA ASP A 154 23.39 -15.87 -5.44
C ASP A 154 23.29 -15.43 -3.95
N GLY A 155 22.09 -15.08 -3.51
CA GLY A 155 21.81 -14.71 -2.13
C GLY A 155 22.09 -13.25 -1.78
N ASP A 156 22.18 -12.38 -2.76
CA ASP A 156 22.21 -10.94 -2.50
C ASP A 156 20.79 -10.39 -2.35
N LEU A 157 20.57 -9.55 -1.34
CA LEU A 157 19.39 -8.70 -1.26
C LEU A 157 19.69 -7.37 -1.96
N VAL A 158 18.90 -7.05 -2.96
CA VAL A 158 19.05 -5.83 -3.76
C VAL A 158 17.82 -4.97 -3.57
N LEU A 159 18.02 -3.77 -3.04
CA LEU A 159 16.99 -2.77 -2.87
C LEU A 159 16.97 -1.84 -4.09
N TYR A 160 15.79 -1.64 -4.64
CA TYR A 160 15.47 -0.65 -5.66
C TYR A 160 14.64 0.47 -5.02
N PRO A 161 15.28 1.53 -4.53
CA PRO A 161 14.56 2.67 -3.98
C PRO A 161 13.79 3.38 -5.07
N ARG A 162 12.79 4.12 -4.68
CA ARG A 162 11.95 4.83 -5.63
C ARG A 162 11.73 6.26 -5.20
N THR A 163 11.95 7.18 -6.13
CA THR A 163 11.64 8.59 -5.93
C THR A 163 10.34 8.94 -6.63
N TYR A 164 9.53 9.70 -5.93
CA TYR A 164 8.29 10.25 -6.47
C TYR A 164 8.41 11.77 -6.53
N GLU A 165 8.17 12.31 -7.70
CA GLU A 165 8.05 13.75 -7.89
C GLU A 165 6.58 14.11 -8.10
N SER A 166 6.11 15.08 -7.36
CA SER A 166 4.77 15.61 -7.55
C SER A 166 4.84 17.01 -8.14
N THR A 167 4.24 17.20 -9.30
CA THR A 167 4.10 18.52 -9.93
C THR A 167 2.64 18.91 -9.99
N TRP A 168 2.35 20.17 -9.60
CA TRP A 168 1.05 20.75 -9.84
C TRP A 168 0.97 21.23 -11.29
N ARG A 169 -0.01 20.74 -12.04
CA ARG A 169 -0.36 21.31 -13.34
C ARG A 169 -1.72 21.97 -13.26
N PHE A 170 -1.75 23.24 -13.63
CA PHE A 170 -2.99 24.00 -13.80
C PHE A 170 -3.51 23.73 -15.20
N TRP A 171 -4.67 23.11 -15.30
CA TRP A 171 -5.43 22.98 -16.54
C TRP A 171 -6.62 23.91 -16.43
N ASP A 172 -6.57 24.99 -17.22
CA ASP A 172 -7.66 25.91 -17.48
C ASP A 172 -8.67 26.09 -16.32
N MET A 173 -8.42 27.05 -15.45
CA MET A 173 -9.21 27.60 -14.33
C MET A 173 -10.23 26.72 -13.59
N SER A 174 -10.42 25.45 -13.94
CA SER A 174 -11.46 24.59 -13.39
C SER A 174 -10.99 23.24 -12.79
N PHE A 175 -9.75 22.77 -13.08
CA PHE A 175 -9.23 21.54 -12.49
C PHE A 175 -7.74 21.66 -12.15
N GLU A 176 -7.41 21.53 -10.88
CA GLU A 176 -6.03 21.32 -10.44
C GLU A 176 -5.83 19.82 -10.21
N GLY A 177 -4.84 19.24 -10.88
CA GLY A 177 -4.41 17.87 -10.68
C GLY A 177 -2.95 17.83 -10.23
N ARG A 178 -2.64 17.05 -9.21
CA ARG A 178 -1.25 16.64 -8.93
C ARG A 178 -0.87 15.53 -9.90
N TYR A 179 0.16 15.75 -10.66
CA TYR A 179 0.80 14.72 -11.49
C TYR A 179 1.96 14.16 -10.69
N TYR A 180 2.06 12.83 -10.70
CA TYR A 180 3.16 12.12 -10.10
C TYR A 180 3.96 11.49 -11.22
N SER A 181 5.24 11.72 -11.18
CA SER A 181 6.22 10.91 -11.87
C SER A 181 7.00 10.12 -10.83
N SER A 182 7.34 8.91 -11.15
CA SER A 182 8.21 8.11 -10.31
C SER A 182 9.33 7.53 -11.15
N SER A 183 10.51 7.46 -10.57
CA SER A 183 11.68 6.84 -11.16
C SER A 183 12.31 5.88 -10.16
N TRP A 184 12.96 4.84 -10.68
CA TRP A 184 13.84 4.03 -9.87
C TRP A 184 15.12 4.81 -9.61
N ASP A 185 15.56 4.81 -8.35
CA ASP A 185 16.89 5.26 -7.98
C ASP A 185 17.90 4.14 -8.28
N GLU A 186 19.21 4.43 -8.13
CA GLU A 186 20.24 3.41 -8.32
C GLU A 186 20.05 2.25 -7.33
N PRO A 187 20.00 1.01 -7.81
CA PRO A 187 19.85 -0.15 -6.96
C PRO A 187 21.09 -0.35 -6.09
N ARG A 188 20.91 -0.87 -4.88
CA ARG A 188 22.01 -1.15 -3.96
C ARG A 188 21.87 -2.52 -3.31
N VAL A 189 22.98 -3.21 -3.12
CA VAL A 189 23.03 -4.45 -2.33
C VAL A 189 22.94 -4.06 -0.86
N VAL A 190 21.92 -4.57 -0.17
CA VAL A 190 21.65 -4.31 1.25
C VAL A 190 21.84 -5.54 2.13
N GLY A 191 22.19 -6.68 1.54
CA GLY A 191 22.52 -7.91 2.25
C GLY A 191 23.21 -8.90 1.34
N THR A 192 24.05 -9.77 1.90
CA THR A 192 24.74 -10.84 1.17
C THR A 192 24.66 -12.15 1.96
N GLY A 193 24.74 -13.30 1.27
CA GLY A 193 24.70 -14.61 1.90
C GLY A 193 23.32 -15.06 2.36
N TRP A 194 22.25 -14.52 1.78
CA TRP A 194 20.86 -14.89 2.08
C TRP A 194 20.42 -16.18 1.38
N ASP A 195 21.28 -16.84 0.63
CA ASP A 195 21.09 -18.17 0.04
C ASP A 195 20.99 -19.29 1.09
N ILE A 196 21.41 -19.03 2.34
CA ILE A 196 21.23 -19.94 3.47
C ILE A 196 19.77 -20.08 3.91
N PHE A 197 18.89 -19.14 3.51
CA PHE A 197 17.47 -19.17 3.83
C PHE A 197 16.67 -19.77 2.66
N ASP A 198 15.76 -20.66 2.98
CA ASP A 198 14.85 -21.24 1.99
C ASP A 198 13.61 -20.37 1.74
N VAL A 199 13.18 -19.58 2.72
CA VAL A 199 12.09 -18.60 2.61
C VAL A 199 12.57 -17.26 3.15
N VAL A 200 12.29 -16.17 2.41
CA VAL A 200 12.53 -14.79 2.82
C VAL A 200 11.32 -13.97 2.41
N PHE A 201 10.74 -13.21 3.32
CA PHE A 201 9.56 -12.39 3.07
C PHE A 201 9.47 -11.25 4.07
N SER A 202 8.71 -10.21 3.74
CA SER A 202 8.41 -9.13 4.67
C SER A 202 7.03 -9.32 5.30
N PRO A 203 6.91 -9.27 6.62
CA PRO A 203 5.63 -9.11 7.30
C PRO A 203 5.14 -7.66 7.33
N GLY A 204 6.00 -6.68 7.04
CA GLY A 204 5.89 -5.27 7.38
C GLY A 204 6.68 -4.97 8.65
N ASP A 205 6.34 -3.89 9.36
CA ASP A 205 6.85 -3.57 10.70
C ASP A 205 6.33 -4.61 11.69
N PHE A 206 7.18 -5.54 12.08
CA PHE A 206 6.83 -6.67 12.94
C PHE A 206 7.21 -6.43 14.40
N ASP A 207 8.23 -5.61 14.66
CA ASP A 207 8.67 -5.32 16.02
C ASP A 207 8.17 -3.98 16.57
N GLY A 208 7.45 -3.19 15.75
CA GLY A 208 6.76 -1.97 16.16
C GLY A 208 7.63 -0.73 16.19
N ASP A 209 8.81 -0.76 15.55
CA ASP A 209 9.73 0.40 15.50
C ASP A 209 9.38 1.41 14.39
N GLY A 210 8.44 1.06 13.51
CA GLY A 210 7.93 1.91 12.44
C GLY A 210 8.57 1.64 11.08
N TYR A 211 9.52 0.72 10.98
CA TYR A 211 10.19 0.32 9.75
C TYR A 211 9.81 -1.10 9.34
N ASN A 212 9.91 -1.39 8.06
CA ASN A 212 9.61 -2.74 7.58
C ASN A 212 10.75 -3.71 7.85
N ASP A 213 10.37 -4.92 8.25
CA ASP A 213 11.25 -6.01 8.64
C ASP A 213 11.26 -7.12 7.60
N VAL A 214 12.25 -8.00 7.71
CA VAL A 214 12.32 -9.26 6.99
C VAL A 214 12.30 -10.44 7.96
N LEU A 215 11.45 -11.41 7.65
CA LEU A 215 11.48 -12.74 8.24
C LEU A 215 12.14 -13.72 7.26
N ALA A 216 13.11 -14.48 7.78
CA ALA A 216 13.87 -15.44 6.99
C ALA A 216 13.90 -16.81 7.69
N ARG A 217 13.51 -17.87 6.96
CA ARG A 217 13.55 -19.23 7.47
C ARG A 217 14.80 -19.93 6.99
N ASP A 218 15.58 -20.49 7.93
CA ASP A 218 16.71 -21.33 7.59
C ASP A 218 16.28 -22.78 7.26
N ARG A 219 17.17 -23.55 6.66
CA ARG A 219 16.94 -24.95 6.28
C ARG A 219 16.63 -25.89 7.46
N PHE A 220 16.83 -25.44 8.70
CA PHE A 220 16.52 -26.20 9.92
C PHE A 220 15.14 -25.84 10.48
N GLY A 221 14.42 -24.93 9.81
CA GLY A 221 13.10 -24.47 10.21
C GLY A 221 13.12 -23.44 11.35
N LYS A 222 14.26 -22.78 11.57
CA LYS A 222 14.30 -21.61 12.46
C LYS A 222 13.89 -20.39 11.65
N LEU A 223 13.02 -19.57 12.22
CA LEU A 223 12.59 -18.30 11.67
C LEU A 223 13.35 -17.18 12.39
N HIS A 224 13.99 -16.34 11.60
CA HIS A 224 14.80 -15.21 12.06
C HIS A 224 14.13 -13.91 11.64
N LEU A 225 14.03 -12.96 12.57
CA LEU A 225 13.63 -11.59 12.33
C LEU A 225 14.87 -10.73 12.08
N TYR A 226 14.86 -9.99 11.00
CA TYR A 226 15.83 -8.97 10.64
C TYR A 226 15.10 -7.63 10.65
N PRO A 227 15.17 -6.86 11.77
CA PRO A 227 14.56 -5.55 11.83
C PRO A 227 15.20 -4.58 10.83
N GLY A 228 14.38 -3.78 10.18
CA GLY A 228 14.84 -2.72 9.30
C GLY A 228 15.45 -1.56 10.09
N ASP A 229 16.39 -0.84 9.49
CA ASP A 229 17.03 0.34 10.12
C ASP A 229 16.41 1.67 9.63
N GLY A 230 15.41 1.59 8.75
CA GLY A 230 14.77 2.76 8.15
C GLY A 230 15.59 3.45 7.07
N ASP A 231 16.77 2.91 6.72
CA ASP A 231 17.61 3.38 5.61
C ASP A 231 17.90 2.26 4.59
N GLY A 232 17.09 1.18 4.66
CA GLY A 232 17.16 0.02 3.79
C GLY A 232 18.24 -0.99 4.16
N GLY A 233 18.82 -0.90 5.35
CA GLY A 233 19.69 -1.88 5.97
C GLY A 233 18.97 -2.64 7.09
N TRP A 234 19.75 -3.40 7.88
CA TRP A 234 19.24 -4.32 8.88
C TRP A 234 19.92 -4.11 10.24
N LEU A 235 19.12 -4.17 11.29
CA LEU A 235 19.61 -4.27 12.66
C LEU A 235 20.00 -5.72 12.99
N ALA A 236 20.45 -5.96 14.23
CA ALA A 236 20.89 -7.29 14.67
C ALA A 236 19.71 -8.28 14.65
N PRO A 237 19.85 -9.43 13.95
CA PRO A 237 18.76 -10.38 13.85
C PRO A 237 18.51 -11.15 15.16
N SER A 238 17.28 -11.59 15.35
CA SER A 238 16.86 -12.46 16.43
C SER A 238 16.10 -13.69 15.92
N GLN A 239 16.21 -14.84 16.64
CA GLN A 239 15.38 -15.99 16.31
C GLN A 239 14.01 -15.84 16.97
N VAL A 240 12.94 -15.83 16.15
CA VAL A 240 11.56 -15.65 16.60
C VAL A 240 10.71 -16.91 16.43
N GLY A 241 11.26 -17.97 15.83
CA GLY A 241 10.52 -19.23 15.66
C GLY A 241 11.39 -20.45 15.48
N ALA A 242 10.80 -21.63 15.65
CA ALA A 242 11.43 -22.92 15.37
C ALA A 242 10.36 -23.93 14.88
N GLY A 243 10.78 -24.90 14.07
CA GLY A 243 9.86 -25.91 13.52
C GLY A 243 9.06 -25.42 12.31
N TRP A 244 9.37 -24.26 11.75
CA TRP A 244 8.65 -23.67 10.61
C TRP A 244 8.83 -24.44 9.28
N ASN A 245 9.71 -25.45 9.24
CA ASN A 245 9.85 -26.37 8.11
C ASN A 245 8.63 -27.29 7.90
N MET A 246 7.64 -27.27 8.79
CA MET A 246 6.33 -27.89 8.59
C MET A 246 5.47 -27.17 7.53
N PHE A 247 5.77 -25.91 7.24
CA PHE A 247 5.03 -25.09 6.29
C PHE A 247 5.74 -25.07 4.92
N ASP A 248 4.96 -25.22 3.86
CA ASP A 248 5.44 -25.20 2.46
C ASP A 248 5.22 -23.82 1.79
N SER A 249 4.43 -22.93 2.40
CA SER A 249 4.26 -21.54 1.98
C SER A 249 4.10 -20.64 3.21
N ILE A 250 4.79 -19.51 3.23
CA ILE A 250 4.74 -18.53 4.32
C ILE A 250 4.71 -17.15 3.67
N VAL A 251 3.77 -16.30 4.08
CA VAL A 251 3.60 -14.93 3.54
C VAL A 251 3.21 -13.95 4.65
N GLY A 252 3.59 -12.68 4.48
CA GLY A 252 3.21 -11.57 5.37
C GLY A 252 2.12 -10.71 4.73
N PRO A 253 0.84 -10.94 5.04
CA PRO A 253 -0.26 -10.19 4.45
C PRO A 253 -0.34 -8.73 4.91
N GLY A 254 0.26 -8.38 6.04
CA GLY A 254 -0.03 -7.21 6.85
C GLY A 254 -0.98 -7.57 7.98
N ASP A 255 -1.73 -6.61 8.49
CA ASP A 255 -2.75 -6.81 9.53
C ASP A 255 -3.96 -7.58 8.96
N PHE A 256 -3.97 -8.88 9.18
CA PHE A 256 -5.01 -9.77 8.66
C PHE A 256 -6.22 -9.87 9.59
N ASN A 257 -5.98 -9.73 10.89
CA ASN A 257 -7.02 -9.90 11.90
C ASN A 257 -7.64 -8.57 12.38
N GLY A 258 -7.09 -7.42 11.97
CA GLY A 258 -7.60 -6.09 12.30
C GLY A 258 -7.20 -5.60 13.69
N ASP A 259 -6.14 -6.16 14.30
CA ASP A 259 -5.65 -5.75 15.63
C ASP A 259 -4.61 -4.62 15.57
N GLY A 260 -4.23 -4.20 14.36
CA GLY A 260 -3.25 -3.14 14.10
C GLY A 260 -1.81 -3.63 14.02
N ASN A 261 -1.54 -4.93 14.22
CA ASN A 261 -0.21 -5.53 14.08
C ASN A 261 -0.11 -6.30 12.77
N ASN A 262 1.10 -6.48 12.27
CA ASN A 262 1.32 -7.30 11.08
C ASN A 262 1.37 -8.79 11.43
N ASP A 263 0.77 -9.60 10.58
CA ASP A 263 0.57 -11.03 10.76
C ASP A 263 1.34 -11.85 9.74
N VAL A 264 1.38 -13.17 9.98
CA VAL A 264 1.93 -14.15 9.04
C VAL A 264 0.89 -15.24 8.75
N LEU A 265 0.71 -15.56 7.48
CA LEU A 265 -0.04 -16.74 7.04
C LEU A 265 0.93 -17.83 6.61
N ALA A 266 0.73 -19.05 7.14
CA ALA A 266 1.57 -20.21 6.86
C ALA A 266 0.71 -21.41 6.46
N ARG A 267 0.99 -22.00 5.28
CA ARG A 267 0.32 -23.20 4.79
C ARG A 267 1.13 -24.44 5.15
N ASP A 268 0.50 -25.40 5.79
CA ASP A 268 1.12 -26.72 6.00
C ASP A 268 1.00 -27.62 4.76
N ARG A 269 1.78 -28.71 4.73
CA ARG A 269 1.78 -29.69 3.61
C ARG A 269 0.44 -30.41 3.39
N TYR A 270 -0.51 -30.26 4.31
CA TYR A 270 -1.87 -30.82 4.20
C TYR A 270 -2.86 -29.82 3.63
N GLY A 271 -2.39 -28.61 3.29
CA GLY A 271 -3.20 -27.53 2.78
C GLY A 271 -4.03 -26.79 3.81
N LYS A 272 -3.70 -26.91 5.09
CA LYS A 272 -4.27 -26.05 6.12
C LYS A 272 -3.50 -24.74 6.14
N LEU A 273 -4.22 -23.63 6.14
CA LEU A 273 -3.67 -22.30 6.28
C LEU A 273 -3.84 -21.84 7.73
N HIS A 274 -2.74 -21.44 8.34
CA HIS A 274 -2.67 -20.98 9.71
C HIS A 274 -2.33 -19.50 9.75
N LEU A 275 -3.02 -18.76 10.59
CA LEU A 275 -2.71 -17.40 10.97
C LEU A 275 -1.80 -17.42 12.20
N TYR A 276 -0.69 -16.73 12.13
CA TYR A 276 0.21 -16.42 13.22
C TYR A 276 0.16 -14.92 13.46
N PRO A 277 -0.67 -14.43 14.40
CA PRO A 277 -0.75 -13.01 14.67
C PRO A 277 0.53 -12.51 15.32
N GLY A 278 1.03 -11.36 14.84
CA GLY A 278 2.12 -10.66 15.49
C GLY A 278 1.67 -9.92 16.74
N ASP A 279 2.55 -9.80 17.74
CA ASP A 279 2.27 -9.01 18.94
C ASP A 279 2.70 -7.53 18.80
N GLY A 280 3.31 -7.18 17.64
CA GLY A 280 3.84 -5.86 17.34
C GLY A 280 5.07 -5.48 18.17
N GLN A 281 5.77 -6.48 18.74
CA GLN A 281 7.01 -6.35 19.50
C GLN A 281 8.04 -7.42 19.07
N GLY A 282 7.87 -7.97 17.85
CA GLY A 282 8.73 -9.02 17.29
C GLY A 282 8.40 -10.43 17.76
N GLY A 283 7.26 -10.63 18.41
CA GLY A 283 6.78 -11.92 18.91
C GLY A 283 5.44 -12.31 18.30
N TRP A 284 4.82 -13.35 18.87
CA TRP A 284 3.62 -13.99 18.36
C TRP A 284 2.52 -14.08 19.40
N LEU A 285 1.30 -13.87 18.95
CA LEU A 285 0.10 -14.26 19.69
C LEU A 285 -0.29 -15.72 19.36
N GLU A 286 -1.40 -16.21 19.95
CA GLU A 286 -1.83 -17.60 19.75
C GLU A 286 -2.28 -17.85 18.30
N PRO A 287 -1.70 -18.84 17.61
CA PRO A 287 -2.03 -19.12 16.22
C PRO A 287 -3.39 -19.79 16.08
N SER A 288 -4.02 -19.59 14.93
CA SER A 288 -5.31 -20.21 14.58
C SER A 288 -5.34 -20.75 13.17
N GLN A 289 -6.16 -21.79 12.90
CA GLN A 289 -6.38 -22.25 11.52
C GLN A 289 -7.47 -21.39 10.87
N VAL A 290 -7.13 -20.74 9.75
CA VAL A 290 -8.03 -19.85 9.00
C VAL A 290 -8.42 -20.40 7.64
N GLY A 291 -7.86 -21.55 7.22
CA GLY A 291 -8.21 -22.15 5.93
C GLY A 291 -7.92 -23.63 5.85
N ALA A 292 -8.51 -24.30 4.86
CA ALA A 292 -8.25 -25.68 4.51
C ALA A 292 -8.46 -25.88 2.99
N GLY A 293 -7.76 -26.87 2.41
CA GLY A 293 -7.86 -27.14 0.98
C GLY A 293 -6.92 -26.29 0.12
N TRP A 294 -6.00 -25.55 0.71
CA TRP A 294 -5.08 -24.62 0.01
C TRP A 294 -3.95 -25.33 -0.75
N GLN A 295 -3.82 -26.66 -0.66
CA GLN A 295 -2.84 -27.45 -1.43
C GLN A 295 -3.06 -27.39 -2.95
N ILE A 296 -4.22 -26.91 -3.41
CA ILE A 296 -4.52 -26.74 -4.84
C ILE A 296 -3.75 -25.57 -5.46
N PHE A 297 -3.23 -24.66 -4.63
CA PHE A 297 -2.49 -23.49 -5.08
C PHE A 297 -0.98 -23.77 -5.08
N ASN A 298 -0.32 -23.41 -6.17
CA ASN A 298 1.14 -23.50 -6.28
C ASN A 298 1.85 -22.23 -5.78
N LYS A 299 1.15 -21.11 -5.66
CA LYS A 299 1.67 -19.86 -5.09
C LYS A 299 0.59 -19.13 -4.30
N ILE A 300 0.96 -18.63 -3.13
CA ILE A 300 0.17 -17.75 -2.27
C ILE A 300 0.91 -16.42 -2.22
N ILE A 301 0.22 -15.31 -2.41
CA ILE A 301 0.80 -13.99 -2.61
C ILE A 301 0.12 -13.02 -1.65
N ALA A 302 0.89 -12.38 -0.80
CA ALA A 302 0.44 -11.26 0.01
C ALA A 302 0.36 -10.00 -0.88
N SER A 303 -0.84 -9.52 -1.14
CA SER A 303 -1.08 -8.43 -2.10
C SER A 303 -1.52 -7.12 -1.43
N GLY A 304 -1.78 -7.13 -0.11
CA GLY A 304 -2.37 -6.00 0.59
C GLY A 304 -3.83 -5.78 0.17
N ASP A 305 -4.39 -4.61 0.46
CA ASP A 305 -5.77 -4.26 0.09
C ASP A 305 -5.86 -3.96 -1.42
N THR A 306 -6.27 -4.94 -2.21
CA THR A 306 -6.38 -4.82 -3.67
C THR A 306 -7.78 -4.45 -4.15
N ASN A 307 -8.77 -4.55 -3.29
CA ASN A 307 -10.17 -4.23 -3.60
C ASN A 307 -10.61 -2.87 -3.03
N GLY A 308 -9.84 -2.27 -2.11
CA GLY A 308 -10.08 -0.96 -1.51
C GLY A 308 -11.08 -0.99 -0.36
N ASP A 309 -11.30 -2.15 0.28
CA ASP A 309 -12.25 -2.29 1.39
C ASP A 309 -11.64 -2.09 2.79
N GLY A 310 -10.34 -1.84 2.84
CA GLY A 310 -9.57 -1.56 4.06
C GLY A 310 -9.02 -2.80 4.75
N ALA A 311 -9.34 -4.02 4.28
CA ALA A 311 -8.75 -5.26 4.73
C ALA A 311 -7.71 -5.76 3.73
N VAL A 312 -6.75 -6.55 4.18
CA VAL A 312 -5.74 -7.13 3.30
C VAL A 312 -6.30 -8.29 2.49
N ASP A 313 -5.82 -8.46 1.26
CA ASP A 313 -6.22 -9.54 0.38
C ASP A 313 -5.06 -10.50 0.12
N ILE A 314 -5.39 -11.72 -0.25
CA ILE A 314 -4.44 -12.74 -0.69
C ILE A 314 -4.78 -13.13 -2.14
N PHE A 315 -3.79 -13.15 -3.00
CA PHE A 315 -3.91 -13.87 -4.26
C PHE A 315 -3.36 -15.28 -4.12
N ALA A 316 -4.01 -16.23 -4.78
CA ALA A 316 -3.57 -17.62 -4.86
C ALA A 316 -3.63 -18.10 -6.29
N ARG A 317 -2.50 -18.56 -6.83
CA ARG A 317 -2.41 -19.12 -8.18
C ARG A 317 -2.54 -20.65 -8.11
N ASP A 318 -3.47 -21.20 -8.86
CA ASP A 318 -3.63 -22.64 -8.97
C ASP A 318 -2.66 -23.26 -10.01
N ASN A 319 -2.65 -24.61 -10.08
CA ASN A 319 -1.77 -25.33 -10.98
C ASN A 319 -2.10 -25.15 -12.48
N SER A 320 -3.27 -24.61 -12.80
CA SER A 320 -3.65 -24.28 -14.18
C SER A 320 -3.28 -22.85 -14.59
N GLY A 321 -2.69 -22.07 -13.66
CA GLY A 321 -2.31 -20.69 -13.87
C GLY A 321 -3.49 -19.71 -13.75
N VAL A 322 -4.57 -20.10 -13.08
CA VAL A 322 -5.66 -19.21 -12.72
C VAL A 322 -5.31 -18.52 -11.40
N LEU A 323 -5.47 -17.22 -11.36
CA LEU A 323 -5.28 -16.40 -10.16
C LEU A 323 -6.63 -16.15 -9.49
N HIS A 324 -6.69 -16.46 -8.21
CA HIS A 324 -7.84 -16.29 -7.34
C HIS A 324 -7.55 -15.21 -6.32
N GLN A 325 -8.49 -14.30 -6.06
CA GLN A 325 -8.46 -13.33 -4.97
C GLN A 325 -9.25 -13.89 -3.80
N TYR A 326 -8.67 -13.86 -2.63
CA TYR A 326 -9.27 -14.19 -1.34
C TYR A 326 -9.26 -12.92 -0.48
N PRO A 327 -10.35 -12.13 -0.48
CA PRO A 327 -10.45 -10.96 0.37
C PRO A 327 -10.59 -11.38 1.83
N ALA A 328 -9.79 -10.78 2.73
CA ALA A 328 -10.01 -10.93 4.15
C ALA A 328 -11.20 -10.09 4.61
N ASP A 329 -11.75 -10.44 5.77
CA ASP A 329 -12.82 -9.67 6.40
C ASP A 329 -12.31 -8.62 7.41
N GLY A 330 -10.97 -8.58 7.63
CA GLY A 330 -10.33 -7.72 8.61
C GLY A 330 -10.57 -8.15 10.07
N GLN A 331 -10.97 -9.42 10.28
CA GLN A 331 -11.24 -10.01 11.61
C GLN A 331 -10.65 -11.44 11.71
N GLY A 332 -9.68 -11.75 10.85
CA GLY A 332 -9.03 -13.07 10.79
C GLY A 332 -9.79 -14.11 9.98
N GLY A 333 -10.77 -13.70 9.17
CA GLY A 333 -11.57 -14.57 8.30
C GLY A 333 -11.56 -14.11 6.85
N TRP A 334 -12.44 -14.72 6.04
CA TRP A 334 -12.49 -14.55 4.60
C TRP A 334 -13.88 -14.12 4.12
N ARG A 335 -13.90 -13.25 3.13
CA ARG A 335 -15.07 -13.02 2.28
C ARG A 335 -15.08 -14.02 1.12
N SER A 336 -16.08 -13.95 0.26
CA SER A 336 -16.18 -14.83 -0.90
C SER A 336 -15.03 -14.61 -1.88
N PRO A 337 -14.30 -15.68 -2.27
CA PRO A 337 -13.23 -15.57 -3.25
C PRO A 337 -13.75 -15.31 -4.65
N ALA A 338 -12.91 -14.74 -5.50
CA ALA A 338 -13.19 -14.49 -6.91
C ALA A 338 -12.02 -14.91 -7.80
N VAL A 339 -12.32 -15.34 -9.02
CA VAL A 339 -11.31 -15.49 -10.06
C VAL A 339 -11.00 -14.12 -10.65
N VAL A 340 -9.73 -13.74 -10.67
CA VAL A 340 -9.28 -12.43 -11.16
C VAL A 340 -8.55 -12.49 -12.48
N GLY A 341 -8.08 -13.67 -12.92
CA GLY A 341 -7.44 -13.83 -14.21
C GLY A 341 -6.92 -15.23 -14.49
N SER A 342 -6.58 -15.49 -15.73
CA SER A 342 -5.93 -16.72 -16.20
C SER A 342 -4.63 -16.38 -16.94
N GLY A 343 -3.79 -17.39 -17.19
CA GLY A 343 -2.51 -17.18 -17.87
C GLY A 343 -1.35 -16.82 -16.94
N TRP A 344 -1.59 -16.71 -15.64
CA TRP A 344 -0.56 -16.37 -14.64
C TRP A 344 0.52 -17.45 -14.46
N GLY A 345 0.33 -18.62 -15.09
CA GLY A 345 1.39 -19.64 -15.20
C GLY A 345 2.61 -19.20 -16.00
N ALA A 346 2.49 -18.13 -16.80
CA ALA A 346 3.61 -17.51 -17.51
C ALA A 346 4.50 -16.64 -16.61
N MET A 347 4.03 -16.31 -15.39
CA MET A 347 4.81 -15.51 -14.46
C MET A 347 5.69 -16.39 -13.59
N SER A 348 6.99 -16.14 -13.60
CA SER A 348 7.98 -16.83 -12.77
C SER A 348 7.88 -16.38 -11.32
N GLU A 349 7.66 -15.08 -11.09
CA GLU A 349 7.45 -14.49 -9.77
C GLU A 349 6.25 -13.54 -9.78
N ILE A 350 5.52 -13.45 -8.64
CA ILE A 350 4.39 -12.55 -8.46
C ILE A 350 4.45 -12.03 -7.02
N SER A 351 4.33 -10.72 -6.85
CA SER A 351 4.37 -10.08 -5.53
C SER A 351 3.43 -8.87 -5.46
N GLY A 352 2.95 -8.55 -4.27
CA GLY A 352 2.27 -7.29 -4.02
C GLY A 352 3.22 -6.11 -4.17
N ALA A 353 2.73 -4.99 -4.64
CA ALA A 353 3.54 -3.80 -4.93
C ALA A 353 3.05 -2.54 -4.16
N GLY A 354 2.26 -2.72 -3.11
CA GLY A 354 1.66 -1.58 -2.42
C GLY A 354 0.91 -0.69 -3.41
N VAL A 355 0.90 0.61 -3.17
CA VAL A 355 0.29 1.61 -4.07
C VAL A 355 1.34 2.11 -5.05
N PHE A 356 1.78 1.24 -5.95
CA PHE A 356 2.82 1.57 -6.93
C PHE A 356 2.37 2.62 -7.95
N SER A 357 1.16 2.48 -8.46
CA SER A 357 0.57 3.40 -9.44
C SER A 357 0.03 4.70 -8.83
N ARG A 358 0.06 4.84 -7.50
CA ARG A 358 -0.48 5.97 -6.73
C ARG A 358 -1.88 6.41 -7.14
N ASN A 359 -2.84 5.53 -6.94
CA ASN A 359 -4.23 5.94 -6.87
C ASN A 359 -4.48 6.50 -5.47
N TRP A 360 -4.69 7.81 -5.37
CA TRP A 360 -4.85 8.54 -4.11
C TRP A 360 -5.98 7.98 -3.24
N VAL A 361 -5.67 7.84 -1.95
CA VAL A 361 -6.72 7.71 -0.95
C VAL A 361 -7.27 9.09 -0.67
N THR A 362 -8.50 9.29 -1.04
CA THR A 362 -9.27 10.44 -0.57
C THR A 362 -10.18 9.95 0.53
N TYR A 363 -9.95 10.38 1.77
CA TYR A 363 -10.89 10.17 2.84
C TYR A 363 -12.09 11.09 2.63
N ASN A 364 -13.12 10.53 2.01
CA ASN A 364 -14.42 11.17 1.86
C ASN A 364 -15.45 10.29 2.57
N PRO A 365 -16.14 10.78 3.62
CA PRO A 365 -17.17 10.02 4.32
C PRO A 365 -18.31 9.56 3.40
N ALA A 366 -18.54 10.25 2.26
CA ALA A 366 -19.52 9.85 1.25
C ALA A 366 -19.03 8.71 0.34
N SER A 367 -17.73 8.42 0.31
CA SER A 367 -17.12 7.31 -0.45
C SER A 367 -16.87 6.08 0.42
N ALA A 368 -17.76 5.81 1.37
CA ALA A 368 -17.65 4.74 2.36
C ALA A 368 -16.93 3.50 1.83
N GLY A 369 -15.74 3.20 2.38
CA GLY A 369 -15.04 1.95 2.18
C GLY A 369 -14.15 1.84 0.94
N ARG A 370 -13.68 2.95 0.36
CA ARG A 370 -12.76 2.89 -0.78
C ARG A 370 -11.41 3.49 -0.42
N GLY A 371 -10.54 2.61 0.08
CA GLY A 371 -9.13 2.87 0.27
C GLY A 371 -8.34 2.85 -1.06
N PRO A 372 -7.02 3.15 -1.02
CA PRO A 372 -6.14 2.88 -2.15
C PRO A 372 -6.14 1.40 -2.42
N ARG A 373 -6.05 1.04 -3.68
CA ARG A 373 -5.86 -0.35 -4.07
C ARG A 373 -4.39 -0.64 -4.24
N ASN A 374 -3.96 -1.72 -3.67
CA ASN A 374 -2.61 -2.19 -3.87
C ASN A 374 -2.47 -2.80 -5.27
N ASP A 375 -1.32 -2.57 -5.85
CA ASP A 375 -0.92 -3.10 -7.15
C ASP A 375 -0.20 -4.43 -6.99
N VAL A 376 -0.02 -5.13 -8.10
CA VAL A 376 0.73 -6.39 -8.20
C VAL A 376 1.82 -6.24 -9.24
N ILE A 377 3.00 -6.75 -8.94
CA ILE A 377 4.09 -6.89 -9.91
C ILE A 377 4.34 -8.36 -10.18
N ALA A 378 4.76 -8.67 -11.39
CA ALA A 378 5.13 -10.01 -11.78
C ALA A 378 6.33 -10.00 -12.73
N ILE A 379 7.18 -11.01 -12.62
CA ILE A 379 8.27 -11.27 -13.56
C ILE A 379 7.80 -12.35 -14.52
N ASP A 380 7.82 -12.08 -15.81
CA ASP A 380 7.50 -13.08 -16.81
C ASP A 380 8.69 -14.00 -17.15
N GLN A 381 8.49 -14.91 -18.11
CA GLN A 381 9.52 -15.88 -18.51
C GLN A 381 10.68 -15.23 -19.29
N GLU A 382 10.46 -14.06 -19.86
CA GLU A 382 11.44 -13.25 -20.56
C GLU A 382 12.28 -12.39 -19.61
N GLY A 383 11.91 -12.35 -18.32
CA GLY A 383 12.55 -11.52 -17.29
C GLY A 383 12.06 -10.08 -17.26
N ASP A 384 10.93 -9.82 -17.87
CA ASP A 384 10.30 -8.49 -17.82
C ASP A 384 9.47 -8.33 -16.54
N LEU A 385 9.66 -7.21 -15.85
CA LEU A 385 8.86 -6.83 -14.71
C LEU A 385 7.60 -6.10 -15.18
N ARG A 386 6.45 -6.68 -14.90
CA ARG A 386 5.14 -6.17 -15.31
C ARG A 386 4.35 -5.65 -14.12
N LEU A 387 3.64 -4.55 -14.32
CA LEU A 387 2.76 -3.94 -13.33
C LEU A 387 1.31 -4.23 -13.68
N TYR A 388 0.56 -4.63 -12.65
CA TYR A 388 -0.89 -4.85 -12.70
C TYR A 388 -1.54 -4.02 -11.61
N THR A 389 -2.60 -3.28 -11.96
CA THR A 389 -3.38 -2.49 -11.01
C THR A 389 -4.79 -3.05 -10.83
N GLY A 390 -5.36 -2.85 -9.65
CA GLY A 390 -6.74 -3.26 -9.36
C GLY A 390 -7.76 -2.56 -10.26
N ALA A 391 -8.79 -3.29 -10.67
CA ALA A 391 -9.89 -2.79 -11.50
C ALA A 391 -10.63 -1.62 -10.84
N TYR A 392 -10.83 -0.50 -11.57
CA TYR A 392 -11.54 0.68 -11.09
C TYR A 392 -12.93 0.78 -11.73
N PRO A 393 -13.94 1.29 -11.05
CA PRO A 393 -14.30 1.27 -9.62
C PRO A 393 -15.31 0.15 -9.25
N TYR A 394 -15.71 -0.71 -10.18
CA TYR A 394 -16.81 -1.69 -9.99
C TYR A 394 -16.50 -3.10 -10.49
N GLU A 395 -15.28 -3.35 -10.98
CA GLU A 395 -14.90 -4.62 -11.57
C GLU A 395 -13.91 -5.37 -10.66
N THR A 396 -14.07 -6.67 -10.55
CA THR A 396 -13.08 -7.57 -9.95
C THR A 396 -12.01 -7.88 -10.98
N GLY A 397 -10.75 -7.87 -10.58
CA GLY A 397 -9.64 -8.25 -11.45
C GLY A 397 -8.44 -7.34 -11.37
N LEU A 398 -7.42 -7.69 -12.15
CA LEU A 398 -6.20 -6.92 -12.32
C LEU A 398 -6.09 -6.50 -13.79
N TYR A 399 -5.73 -5.24 -14.03
CA TYR A 399 -5.41 -4.72 -15.35
C TYR A 399 -3.90 -4.60 -15.50
N GLU A 400 -3.37 -5.12 -16.58
CA GLU A 400 -1.99 -4.90 -16.93
C GLU A 400 -1.77 -3.43 -17.31
N VAL A 401 -0.84 -2.78 -16.63
CA VAL A 401 -0.38 -1.43 -16.95
C VAL A 401 0.72 -1.51 -18.01
N GLY A 402 1.57 -2.52 -17.94
CA GLY A 402 2.65 -2.80 -18.88
C GLY A 402 3.97 -3.15 -18.22
N GLU A 403 5.00 -3.24 -19.04
CA GLU A 403 6.39 -3.45 -18.62
C GLU A 403 6.94 -2.21 -17.91
N ILE A 404 7.52 -2.42 -16.73
CA ILE A 404 8.16 -1.37 -15.91
C ILE A 404 9.65 -1.60 -15.69
N GLY A 405 10.21 -2.68 -16.25
CA GLY A 405 11.62 -3.02 -16.20
C GLY A 405 11.90 -4.33 -16.92
N ASN A 406 13.18 -4.60 -17.21
CA ASN A 406 13.63 -5.85 -17.81
C ASN A 406 14.91 -6.36 -17.13
N GLY A 407 15.25 -7.64 -17.35
CA GLY A 407 16.40 -8.29 -16.73
C GLY A 407 16.17 -8.65 -15.26
N TRP A 408 14.93 -8.91 -14.86
CA TRP A 408 14.53 -9.26 -13.50
C TRP A 408 14.57 -10.76 -13.23
N ASP A 409 14.91 -11.58 -14.21
CA ASP A 409 15.12 -13.02 -14.10
C ASP A 409 16.29 -13.43 -13.19
N ILE A 410 17.09 -12.46 -12.76
CA ILE A 410 18.15 -12.65 -11.75
C ILE A 410 17.61 -12.85 -10.35
N PHE A 411 16.34 -12.49 -10.09
CA PHE A 411 15.74 -12.58 -8.77
C PHE A 411 15.03 -13.93 -8.58
N LYS A 412 15.30 -14.54 -7.43
CA LYS A 412 14.64 -15.73 -6.93
C LYS A 412 13.29 -15.39 -6.30
N ASP A 413 13.25 -14.30 -5.53
CA ASP A 413 12.07 -13.83 -4.82
C ASP A 413 12.00 -12.28 -4.89
N LEU A 414 10.77 -11.75 -4.95
CA LEU A 414 10.44 -10.36 -4.67
C LEU A 414 9.81 -10.28 -3.28
N ILE A 415 10.41 -9.46 -2.41
CA ILE A 415 10.11 -9.37 -0.97
C ILE A 415 9.26 -8.14 -0.66
#